data_8cbdddb128bde2e859f6b27f39e4b228
#
_entry.id   8cbdddb128bde2e859f6b27f39e4b228
#
_cell.length_a   1.000
_cell.length_b   1.000
_cell.length_c   1.000
_cell.angle_alpha   90.00
_cell.angle_beta   90.00
_cell.angle_gamma   90.00
#
_symmetry.space_group_name_H-M   'P 1'
#
loop_
_entity.id
_entity.type
_entity.pdbx_description
1 polymer ?
#
loop_
_entity_poly.entity_id
_entity_poly.type
_entity_poly.pdbx_seq_one_letter_code
_entity_poly.pdbx_strand_id
1 'polypeptide(L)'
;PQADKLFKKTRKLLADRKKMVEESDSLDWAMGELLAYGSLLDEGYDIRLSGQDVERGTFSHRHAILKVEQSEEEVCPLNNISTSANFEAYNSLLSEYGVLGFDYGYSISTPNTLTIWEAQFGDFSNGAQIIFDQFISCSEDKWKVMSGLVMLLPHGYEGQGAEHSSARLERYLQMCAKYNMQIVNCTTPANFYHVLRRQLKREYR
;
A
#
# COMPACT_ATOMS: atom_id res chain seq x y z
N PRO A 1 -22.55 7.68 2.16
CA PRO A 1 -23.57 7.23 3.08
C PRO A 1 -23.50 8.03 4.37
N GLN A 2 -24.63 8.23 5.03
CA GLN A 2 -24.65 8.86 6.35
C GLN A 2 -23.86 7.97 7.32
N ALA A 3 -23.01 8.57 8.14
CA ALA A 3 -22.10 7.83 9.03
C ALA A 3 -22.82 6.83 9.97
N ASP A 4 -24.07 7.09 10.30
CA ASP A 4 -24.95 6.23 11.12
C ASP A 4 -25.28 4.88 10.47
N LYS A 5 -25.14 4.76 9.16
CA LYS A 5 -25.37 3.53 8.40
C LYS A 5 -24.15 2.59 8.35
N LEU A 6 -22.99 3.03 8.80
CA LEU A 6 -21.78 2.22 8.86
C LEU A 6 -21.77 1.33 10.10
N PHE A 7 -21.03 0.23 10.05
CA PHE A 7 -20.81 -0.62 11.22
C PHE A 7 -20.26 0.18 12.41
N LYS A 8 -20.66 -0.17 13.62
CA LYS A 8 -20.25 0.52 14.87
C LYS A 8 -18.72 0.67 14.98
N LYS A 9 -17.97 -0.38 14.61
CA LYS A 9 -16.49 -0.38 14.64
C LYS A 9 -15.93 0.67 13.67
N THR A 10 -16.49 0.75 12.46
CA THR A 10 -16.07 1.70 11.43
C THR A 10 -16.38 3.15 11.84
N ARG A 11 -17.56 3.38 12.43
CA ARG A 11 -17.91 4.70 12.97
C ARG A 11 -16.94 5.17 14.04
N LYS A 12 -16.56 4.26 14.95
CA LYS A 12 -15.57 4.56 15.99
C LYS A 12 -14.21 4.91 15.36
N LEU A 13 -13.75 4.11 14.42
CA LEU A 13 -12.50 4.35 13.69
C LEU A 13 -12.47 5.75 13.04
N LEU A 14 -13.54 6.13 12.35
CA LEU A 14 -13.63 7.45 11.72
C LEU A 14 -13.64 8.60 12.75
N ALA A 15 -14.31 8.40 13.89
CA ALA A 15 -14.31 9.38 14.99
C ALA A 15 -12.89 9.52 15.60
N ASP A 16 -12.17 8.41 15.78
CA ASP A 16 -10.80 8.40 16.30
C ASP A 16 -9.84 9.10 15.31
N ARG A 17 -9.99 8.87 14.01
CA ARG A 17 -9.22 9.58 12.96
C ARG A 17 -9.47 11.08 12.97
N LYS A 18 -10.72 11.48 13.10
CA LYS A 18 -11.07 12.89 13.22
C LYS A 18 -10.37 13.55 14.40
N LYS A 19 -10.38 12.90 15.55
CA LYS A 19 -9.68 13.38 16.76
C LYS A 19 -8.17 13.49 16.56
N MET A 20 -7.54 12.54 15.85
CA MET A 20 -6.10 12.62 15.54
C MET A 20 -5.76 13.92 14.82
N VAL A 21 -6.63 14.37 13.90
CA VAL A 21 -6.38 15.57 13.10
C VAL A 21 -6.76 16.86 13.85
N GLU A 22 -7.86 16.83 14.62
CA GLU A 22 -8.42 18.05 15.22
C GLU A 22 -7.89 18.34 16.63
N GLU A 23 -7.51 17.28 17.38
CA GLU A 23 -7.22 17.39 18.80
C GLU A 23 -5.82 16.89 19.20
N SER A 24 -5.11 16.21 18.28
CA SER A 24 -3.84 15.56 18.58
C SER A 24 -2.77 15.97 17.56
N ASP A 25 -1.55 16.18 18.03
CA ASP A 25 -0.38 16.40 17.18
C ASP A 25 0.25 15.09 16.66
N SER A 26 -0.43 13.96 16.86
CA SER A 26 0.10 12.63 16.54
C SER A 26 -0.87 11.85 15.66
N LEU A 27 -0.35 11.32 14.57
CA LEU A 27 -1.06 10.47 13.63
C LEU A 27 -0.56 9.03 13.74
N ASP A 28 -1.45 8.05 13.55
CA ASP A 28 -1.05 6.66 13.44
C ASP A 28 -0.55 6.32 12.01
N TRP A 29 -0.06 5.09 11.84
CA TRP A 29 0.47 4.60 10.56
C TRP A 29 -0.58 4.61 9.45
N ALA A 30 -1.82 4.25 9.76
CA ALA A 30 -2.90 4.22 8.80
C ALA A 30 -3.26 5.62 8.31
N MET A 31 -3.26 6.61 9.20
CA MET A 31 -3.49 8.01 8.82
C MET A 31 -2.34 8.56 7.99
N GLY A 32 -1.09 8.24 8.32
CA GLY A 32 0.07 8.61 7.49
C GLY A 32 -0.06 8.07 6.07
N GLU A 33 -0.46 6.82 5.94
CA GLU A 33 -0.70 6.16 4.65
C GLU A 33 -1.85 6.81 3.87
N LEU A 34 -3.03 6.95 4.50
CA LEU A 34 -4.21 7.51 3.84
C LEU A 34 -4.04 8.98 3.44
N LEU A 35 -3.30 9.75 4.22
CA LEU A 35 -2.95 11.13 3.87
C LEU A 35 -2.00 11.18 2.67
N ALA A 36 -1.05 10.23 2.56
CA ALA A 36 -0.21 10.13 1.37
C ALA A 36 -1.07 9.88 0.13
N TYR A 37 -1.99 8.93 0.20
CA TYR A 37 -2.93 8.64 -0.89
C TYR A 37 -3.80 9.85 -1.22
N GLY A 38 -4.45 10.43 -0.21
CA GLY A 38 -5.34 11.58 -0.41
C GLY A 38 -4.64 12.77 -1.06
N SER A 39 -3.42 13.08 -0.63
CA SER A 39 -2.65 14.17 -1.22
C SER A 39 -2.17 13.91 -2.65
N LEU A 40 -1.89 12.66 -3.02
CA LEU A 40 -1.56 12.29 -4.39
C LEU A 40 -2.79 12.36 -5.30
N LEU A 41 -3.94 11.92 -4.82
CA LEU A 41 -5.21 12.04 -5.54
C LEU A 41 -5.58 13.50 -5.81
N ASP A 42 -5.42 14.36 -4.81
CA ASP A 42 -5.66 15.81 -4.96
C ASP A 42 -4.72 16.44 -6.02
N GLU A 43 -3.53 15.91 -6.16
CA GLU A 43 -2.55 16.29 -7.18
C GLU A 43 -2.81 15.61 -8.56
N GLY A 44 -3.84 14.79 -8.68
CA GLY A 44 -4.26 14.17 -9.94
C GLY A 44 -3.55 12.84 -10.26
N TYR A 45 -2.97 12.15 -9.29
CA TYR A 45 -2.32 10.85 -9.48
C TYR A 45 -3.24 9.71 -9.03
N ASP A 46 -3.43 8.74 -9.91
CA ASP A 46 -4.14 7.52 -9.58
C ASP A 46 -3.34 6.64 -8.61
N ILE A 47 -4.06 5.85 -7.82
CA ILE A 47 -3.46 4.89 -6.89
C ILE A 47 -4.12 3.54 -7.06
N ARG A 48 -3.31 2.51 -7.24
CA ARG A 48 -3.73 1.12 -7.27
C ARG A 48 -3.05 0.37 -6.13
N LEU A 49 -3.85 -0.22 -5.27
CA LEU A 49 -3.41 -1.08 -4.16
C LEU A 49 -3.99 -2.47 -4.33
N SER A 50 -3.15 -3.49 -4.35
CA SER A 50 -3.59 -4.88 -4.42
C SER A 50 -2.90 -5.76 -3.38
N GLY A 51 -3.53 -6.86 -3.04
CA GLY A 51 -3.05 -7.82 -2.05
C GLY A 51 -4.20 -8.44 -1.27
N GLN A 52 -3.89 -9.34 -0.35
CA GLN A 52 -4.90 -9.96 0.48
C GLN A 52 -5.38 -9.02 1.57
N ASP A 53 -6.69 -8.88 1.72
CA ASP A 53 -7.34 -8.01 2.71
C ASP A 53 -6.92 -6.52 2.66
N VAL A 54 -6.43 -6.01 1.55
CA VAL A 54 -5.88 -4.65 1.46
C VAL A 54 -6.91 -3.54 1.62
N GLU A 55 -8.17 -3.78 1.29
CA GLU A 55 -9.25 -2.80 1.52
C GLU A 55 -9.36 -2.42 3.00
N ARG A 56 -9.19 -3.39 3.88
CA ARG A 56 -9.20 -3.26 5.33
C ARG A 56 -7.81 -3.07 5.92
N GLY A 57 -6.81 -3.70 5.30
CA GLY A 57 -5.47 -3.90 5.81
C GLY A 57 -5.39 -5.10 6.74
N THR A 58 -4.26 -5.85 6.71
CA THR A 58 -4.08 -7.09 7.48
C THR A 58 -4.27 -6.88 8.98
N PHE A 59 -3.89 -5.72 9.51
CA PHE A 59 -4.06 -5.35 10.93
C PHE A 59 -5.40 -4.65 11.22
N SER A 60 -6.36 -4.67 10.30
CA SER A 60 -7.62 -3.92 10.43
C SER A 60 -7.39 -2.41 10.67
N HIS A 61 -6.36 -1.87 10.05
CA HIS A 61 -5.85 -0.51 10.26
C HIS A 61 -6.29 0.46 9.17
N ARG A 62 -6.28 0.02 7.90
CA ARG A 62 -6.51 0.89 6.73
C ARG A 62 -7.99 1.28 6.58
N HIS A 63 -8.86 0.33 6.40
CA HIS A 63 -10.28 0.57 6.09
C HIS A 63 -10.46 1.69 5.05
N ALA A 64 -9.83 1.53 3.88
CA ALA A 64 -9.97 2.45 2.77
C ALA A 64 -11.33 2.29 2.08
N ILE A 65 -11.87 1.08 2.09
CA ILE A 65 -13.22 0.77 1.65
C ILE A 65 -14.10 0.54 2.88
N LEU A 66 -15.20 1.27 2.94
CA LEU A 66 -16.19 1.19 4.03
C LEU A 66 -17.44 0.48 3.53
N LYS A 67 -18.04 -0.36 4.38
CA LYS A 67 -19.28 -1.08 4.05
C LYS A 67 -20.44 -0.54 4.85
N VAL A 68 -21.59 -0.38 4.17
CA VAL A 68 -22.86 -0.04 4.79
C VAL A 68 -23.47 -1.29 5.42
N GLU A 69 -23.86 -1.22 6.70
CA GLU A 69 -24.23 -2.40 7.50
C GLU A 69 -25.44 -3.18 6.94
N GLN A 70 -26.41 -2.49 6.34
CA GLN A 70 -27.63 -3.13 5.87
C GLN A 70 -27.64 -3.52 4.39
N SER A 71 -26.89 -2.80 3.56
CA SER A 71 -26.90 -2.99 2.10
C SER A 71 -25.61 -3.62 1.57
N GLU A 72 -24.58 -3.72 2.41
CA GLU A 72 -23.21 -4.11 2.00
C GLU A 72 -22.62 -3.20 0.90
N GLU A 73 -23.25 -2.07 0.62
CA GLU A 73 -22.74 -1.08 -0.31
C GLU A 73 -21.34 -0.62 0.12
N GLU A 74 -20.42 -0.60 -0.84
CA GLU A 74 -19.05 -0.19 -0.62
C GLU A 74 -18.87 1.29 -0.93
N VAL A 75 -18.13 1.97 -0.07
CA VAL A 75 -17.83 3.40 -0.19
C VAL A 75 -16.34 3.61 0.00
N CYS A 76 -15.71 4.23 -0.97
CA CYS A 76 -14.33 4.68 -0.88
C CYS A 76 -14.29 6.20 -0.62
N PRO A 77 -14.01 6.67 0.61
CA PRO A 77 -13.93 8.10 0.90
C PRO A 77 -12.85 8.82 0.10
N LEU A 78 -11.75 8.15 -0.23
CA LEU A 78 -10.64 8.71 -1.00
C LEU A 78 -11.08 9.18 -2.40
N ASN A 79 -12.04 8.49 -3.02
CA ASN A 79 -12.56 8.86 -4.34
C ASN A 79 -13.47 10.11 -4.34
N ASN A 80 -13.71 10.71 -3.17
CA ASN A 80 -14.40 12.00 -3.07
C ASN A 80 -13.42 13.20 -3.00
N ILE A 81 -12.11 12.95 -3.00
CA ILE A 81 -11.08 14.00 -2.90
C ILE A 81 -10.85 14.66 -4.26
N SER A 82 -10.81 13.87 -5.32
CA SER A 82 -10.52 14.34 -6.68
C SER A 82 -11.58 13.87 -7.67
N THR A 83 -11.77 14.63 -8.73
CA THR A 83 -12.60 14.24 -9.89
C THR A 83 -11.75 13.73 -11.06
N SER A 84 -10.43 13.88 -10.98
CA SER A 84 -9.49 13.54 -12.05
C SER A 84 -8.61 12.33 -11.74
N ALA A 85 -8.63 11.84 -10.50
CA ALA A 85 -7.84 10.70 -10.07
C ALA A 85 -8.66 9.77 -9.17
N ASN A 86 -8.33 8.49 -9.19
CA ASN A 86 -9.04 7.45 -8.47
C ASN A 86 -8.10 6.63 -7.60
N PHE A 87 -8.65 6.20 -6.46
CA PHE A 87 -8.06 5.17 -5.61
C PHE A 87 -8.78 3.84 -5.86
N GLU A 88 -8.01 2.83 -6.18
CA GLU A 88 -8.50 1.47 -6.41
C GLU A 88 -7.81 0.51 -5.43
N ALA A 89 -8.60 -0.24 -4.66
CA ALA A 89 -8.11 -1.31 -3.80
C ALA A 89 -8.73 -2.64 -4.23
N TYR A 90 -7.89 -3.66 -4.36
CA TYR A 90 -8.32 -4.99 -4.80
C TYR A 90 -7.85 -6.05 -3.82
N ASN A 91 -8.80 -6.65 -3.11
CA ASN A 91 -8.53 -7.86 -2.33
C ASN A 91 -8.20 -9.00 -3.31
N SER A 92 -6.94 -9.37 -3.36
CA SER A 92 -6.44 -10.33 -4.32
C SER A 92 -6.73 -11.78 -3.93
N LEU A 93 -6.59 -12.67 -4.90
CA LEU A 93 -6.50 -14.11 -4.68
C LEU A 93 -5.25 -14.45 -3.85
N LEU A 94 -5.25 -15.62 -3.23
CA LEU A 94 -4.09 -16.19 -2.53
C LEU A 94 -3.05 -16.67 -3.55
N SER A 95 -2.29 -15.73 -4.10
CA SER A 95 -1.20 -15.98 -5.04
C SER A 95 -0.27 -14.76 -5.10
N GLU A 96 0.74 -14.74 -4.27
CA GLU A 96 1.76 -13.67 -4.27
C GLU A 96 2.45 -13.56 -5.63
N TYR A 97 2.79 -14.71 -6.24
CA TYR A 97 3.39 -14.79 -7.55
C TYR A 97 2.56 -14.12 -8.64
N GLY A 98 1.29 -14.52 -8.74
CA GLY A 98 0.40 -14.03 -9.80
C GLY A 98 0.06 -12.55 -9.63
N VAL A 99 -0.23 -12.14 -8.41
CA VAL A 99 -0.64 -10.75 -8.11
C VAL A 99 0.53 -9.79 -8.27
N LEU A 100 1.69 -10.10 -7.69
CA LEU A 100 2.88 -9.24 -7.84
C LEU A 100 3.33 -9.14 -9.30
N GLY A 101 3.27 -10.26 -10.04
CA GLY A 101 3.59 -10.27 -11.48
C GLY A 101 2.67 -9.38 -12.30
N PHE A 102 1.37 -9.40 -11.99
CA PHE A 102 0.39 -8.51 -12.61
C PHE A 102 0.69 -7.04 -12.29
N ASP A 103 0.88 -6.71 -11.03
CA ASP A 103 1.11 -5.32 -10.62
C ASP A 103 2.46 -4.77 -11.09
N TYR A 104 3.47 -5.61 -11.24
CA TYR A 104 4.70 -5.23 -11.92
C TYR A 104 4.43 -4.79 -13.36
N GLY A 105 3.70 -5.60 -14.14
CA GLY A 105 3.32 -5.24 -15.51
C GLY A 105 2.44 -3.99 -15.59
N TYR A 106 1.50 -3.86 -14.64
CA TYR A 106 0.64 -2.67 -14.53
C TYR A 106 1.46 -1.40 -14.28
N SER A 107 2.41 -1.45 -13.35
CA SER A 107 3.27 -0.30 -13.00
C SER A 107 4.13 0.21 -14.17
N ILE A 108 4.55 -0.69 -15.05
CA ILE A 108 5.29 -0.34 -16.26
C ILE A 108 4.38 0.35 -17.28
N SER A 109 3.15 -0.14 -17.42
CA SER A 109 2.18 0.36 -18.40
C SER A 109 1.57 1.70 -17.96
N THR A 110 1.53 1.98 -16.66
CA THR A 110 0.93 3.17 -16.05
C THR A 110 1.91 3.90 -15.12
N PRO A 111 2.97 4.51 -15.64
CA PRO A 111 4.05 5.06 -14.81
C PRO A 111 3.61 6.24 -13.91
N ASN A 112 2.47 6.86 -14.19
CA ASN A 112 1.91 7.95 -13.39
C ASN A 112 0.90 7.49 -12.33
N THR A 113 0.72 6.19 -12.17
CA THR A 113 -0.07 5.59 -11.10
C THR A 113 0.84 5.08 -9.99
N LEU A 114 0.53 5.38 -8.74
CA LEU A 114 1.18 4.73 -7.61
C LEU A 114 0.65 3.31 -7.48
N THR A 115 1.39 2.36 -8.03
CA THR A 115 1.04 0.94 -7.97
C THR A 115 1.67 0.30 -6.75
N ILE A 116 0.85 -0.34 -5.92
CA ILE A 116 1.26 -0.92 -4.64
C ILE A 116 0.77 -2.35 -4.56
N TRP A 117 1.67 -3.27 -4.25
CA TRP A 117 1.32 -4.62 -3.81
C TRP A 117 1.64 -4.76 -2.33
N GLU A 118 0.68 -5.25 -1.55
CA GLU A 118 0.87 -5.56 -0.13
C GLU A 118 0.80 -7.07 0.09
N ALA A 119 1.87 -7.65 0.61
CA ALA A 119 1.83 -9.03 1.08
C ALA A 119 0.91 -9.13 2.31
N GLN A 120 0.22 -10.26 2.52
CA GLN A 120 -0.56 -10.50 3.74
C GLN A 120 0.31 -10.29 4.99
N PHE A 121 1.51 -10.86 4.96
CA PHE A 121 2.66 -10.56 5.82
C PHE A 121 3.92 -10.62 4.96
N GLY A 122 4.95 -9.87 5.33
CA GLY A 122 6.21 -9.85 4.60
C GLY A 122 6.87 -11.21 4.46
N ASP A 123 6.67 -12.09 5.45
CA ASP A 123 7.14 -13.50 5.40
C ASP A 123 6.65 -14.25 4.15
N PHE A 124 5.44 -13.96 3.69
CA PHE A 124 4.83 -14.67 2.55
C PHE A 124 5.29 -14.15 1.19
N SER A 125 6.09 -13.09 1.15
CA SER A 125 6.66 -12.59 -0.12
C SER A 125 7.54 -13.61 -0.83
N ASN A 126 8.03 -14.63 -0.11
CA ASN A 126 8.76 -15.76 -0.70
C ASN A 126 7.95 -16.51 -1.78
N GLY A 127 6.62 -16.50 -1.71
CA GLY A 127 5.75 -17.02 -2.76
C GLY A 127 5.85 -16.27 -4.09
N ALA A 128 6.40 -15.06 -4.08
CA ALA A 128 6.65 -14.24 -5.27
C ALA A 128 8.15 -14.04 -5.57
N GLN A 129 9.04 -14.84 -4.97
CA GLN A 129 10.49 -14.68 -5.10
C GLN A 129 10.94 -14.59 -6.56
N ILE A 130 10.37 -15.39 -7.45
CA ILE A 130 10.70 -15.40 -8.89
C ILE A 130 10.45 -14.03 -9.52
N ILE A 131 9.36 -13.34 -9.10
CA ILE A 131 8.98 -12.06 -9.68
C ILE A 131 9.98 -10.98 -9.30
N PHE A 132 10.37 -10.87 -8.05
CA PHE A 132 11.34 -9.83 -7.70
C PHE A 132 12.77 -10.19 -8.07
N ASP A 133 13.13 -11.47 -8.15
CA ASP A 133 14.46 -11.89 -8.65
C ASP A 133 14.62 -11.66 -10.16
N GLN A 134 13.63 -12.04 -10.95
CA GLN A 134 13.76 -12.11 -12.42
C GLN A 134 13.13 -10.93 -13.16
N PHE A 135 12.28 -10.15 -12.51
CA PHE A 135 11.59 -9.03 -13.13
C PHE A 135 11.90 -7.71 -12.43
N ILE A 136 11.59 -7.56 -11.15
CA ILE A 136 11.70 -6.27 -10.46
C ILE A 136 13.17 -5.84 -10.33
N SER A 137 14.03 -6.71 -9.77
CA SER A 137 15.42 -6.36 -9.46
C SER A 137 16.30 -6.13 -10.70
N CYS A 138 15.96 -6.76 -11.81
CA CYS A 138 16.78 -6.75 -13.04
C CYS A 138 16.07 -6.10 -14.26
N SER A 139 14.95 -5.45 -14.04
CA SER A 139 14.11 -4.84 -15.05
C SER A 139 14.88 -3.87 -15.97
N GLU A 140 15.67 -2.98 -15.38
CA GLU A 140 16.45 -2.00 -16.10
C GLU A 140 17.54 -2.64 -16.96
N ASP A 141 18.26 -3.62 -16.42
CA ASP A 141 19.32 -4.32 -17.16
C ASP A 141 18.75 -5.13 -18.33
N LYS A 142 17.66 -5.86 -18.11
CA LYS A 142 17.07 -6.74 -19.13
C LYS A 142 16.30 -5.97 -20.19
N TRP A 143 15.49 -5.00 -19.80
CA TRP A 143 14.51 -4.39 -20.70
C TRP A 143 14.58 -2.87 -20.79
N LYS A 144 15.52 -2.25 -20.07
CA LYS A 144 15.65 -0.78 -19.99
C LYS A 144 14.39 -0.09 -19.47
N VAL A 145 13.68 -0.76 -18.56
CA VAL A 145 12.46 -0.28 -17.94
C VAL A 145 12.64 -0.19 -16.43
N MET A 146 12.22 0.92 -15.85
CA MET A 146 12.16 1.10 -14.40
C MET A 146 10.70 1.02 -13.95
N SER A 147 10.42 0.18 -12.97
CA SER A 147 9.11 0.04 -12.35
C SER A 147 8.99 0.97 -11.16
N GLY A 148 7.89 1.70 -11.06
CA GLY A 148 7.52 2.49 -9.88
C GLY A 148 6.81 1.70 -8.79
N LEU A 149 6.73 0.38 -8.91
CA LEU A 149 6.02 -0.49 -7.98
C LEU A 149 6.53 -0.34 -6.54
N VAL A 150 5.58 -0.26 -5.62
CA VAL A 150 5.83 -0.32 -4.17
C VAL A 150 5.42 -1.69 -3.65
N MET A 151 6.28 -2.29 -2.85
CA MET A 151 5.97 -3.53 -2.12
C MET A 151 5.86 -3.20 -0.64
N LEU A 152 4.68 -3.40 -0.06
CA LEU A 152 4.46 -3.30 1.38
C LEU A 152 4.56 -4.68 2.00
N LEU A 153 5.44 -4.80 3.00
CA LEU A 153 5.77 -6.07 3.65
C LEU A 153 5.52 -5.96 5.15
N PRO A 154 4.25 -5.99 5.59
CA PRO A 154 3.90 -5.87 7.01
C PRO A 154 4.57 -6.98 7.83
N HIS A 155 5.22 -6.62 8.93
CA HIS A 155 5.88 -7.59 9.81
C HIS A 155 6.13 -6.99 11.20
N GLY A 156 6.42 -7.83 12.17
CA GLY A 156 6.80 -7.38 13.50
C GLY A 156 7.24 -8.55 14.39
N TYR A 157 8.38 -8.43 15.06
CA TYR A 157 8.88 -9.47 15.97
C TYR A 157 7.97 -9.67 17.19
N GLU A 158 7.07 -8.75 17.46
CA GLU A 158 5.99 -8.89 18.45
C GLU A 158 4.74 -9.54 17.86
N GLY A 159 4.83 -10.05 16.62
CA GLY A 159 3.74 -10.68 15.88
C GLY A 159 3.31 -12.02 16.50
N GLN A 160 2.26 -12.58 15.92
CA GLN A 160 1.55 -13.72 16.45
C GLN A 160 2.05 -15.07 15.93
N GLY A 161 3.29 -15.17 15.47
CA GLY A 161 3.83 -16.42 14.96
C GLY A 161 5.14 -16.25 14.22
N ALA A 162 5.82 -17.35 13.94
CA ALA A 162 7.10 -17.35 13.25
C ALA A 162 7.02 -16.79 11.82
N GLU A 163 5.89 -17.01 11.15
CA GLU A 163 5.60 -16.57 9.79
C GLU A 163 4.99 -15.16 9.70
N HIS A 164 4.97 -14.40 10.80
CA HIS A 164 4.44 -13.04 10.88
C HIS A 164 5.46 -12.01 11.37
N SER A 165 6.69 -12.44 11.58
CA SER A 165 7.69 -11.67 12.33
C SER A 165 8.76 -11.02 11.47
N SER A 166 8.99 -11.47 10.25
CA SER A 166 10.10 -10.97 9.42
C SER A 166 9.68 -10.78 7.96
N ALA A 167 9.97 -9.62 7.40
CA ALA A 167 9.84 -9.36 5.96
C ALA A 167 11.07 -9.85 5.15
N ARG A 168 12.05 -10.48 5.77
CA ARG A 168 13.27 -10.95 5.11
C ARG A 168 13.98 -9.84 4.34
N LEU A 169 14.15 -8.69 4.95
CA LEU A 169 14.78 -7.52 4.33
C LEU A 169 16.17 -7.82 3.77
N GLU A 170 16.92 -8.73 4.39
CA GLU A 170 18.22 -9.20 3.94
C GLU A 170 18.19 -9.79 2.53
N ARG A 171 17.11 -10.43 2.11
CA ARG A 171 16.95 -10.96 0.75
C ARG A 171 16.84 -9.85 -0.28
N TYR A 172 16.09 -8.81 0.03
CA TYR A 172 15.96 -7.64 -0.84
C TYR A 172 17.27 -6.85 -0.88
N LEU A 173 17.91 -6.65 0.26
CA LEU A 173 19.20 -5.95 0.34
C LEU A 173 20.29 -6.66 -0.50
N GLN A 174 20.29 -7.99 -0.54
CA GLN A 174 21.23 -8.76 -1.39
C GLN A 174 21.03 -8.53 -2.89
N MET A 175 19.81 -8.18 -3.31
CA MET A 175 19.50 -7.89 -4.71
C MET A 175 19.72 -6.43 -5.10
N CYS A 176 20.01 -5.55 -4.15
CA CYS A 176 20.28 -4.15 -4.41
C CYS A 176 21.62 -3.97 -5.13
N ALA A 177 21.56 -3.41 -6.34
CA ALA A 177 22.74 -3.07 -7.14
C ALA A 177 22.40 -1.89 -8.07
N LYS A 178 23.32 -0.94 -8.25
CA LYS A 178 23.15 0.19 -9.18
C LYS A 178 21.84 0.97 -9.01
N TYR A 179 21.39 1.08 -7.76
CA TYR A 179 20.14 1.82 -7.40
C TYR A 179 18.83 1.23 -7.98
N ASN A 180 18.81 -0.06 -8.31
CA ASN A 180 17.66 -0.77 -8.86
C ASN A 180 16.46 -0.87 -7.92
N MET A 181 16.70 -0.82 -6.60
CA MET A 181 15.65 -0.90 -5.56
C MET A 181 16.01 -0.01 -4.37
N GLN A 182 14.99 0.38 -3.61
CA GLN A 182 15.14 1.09 -2.35
C GLN A 182 14.43 0.31 -1.25
N ILE A 183 15.20 -0.15 -0.29
CA ILE A 183 14.68 -0.87 0.87
C ILE A 183 14.58 0.11 2.02
N VAL A 184 13.38 0.28 2.55
CA VAL A 184 13.11 1.23 3.62
C VAL A 184 12.41 0.55 4.79
N ASN A 185 12.75 0.95 5.99
CA ASN A 185 12.05 0.60 7.21
C ASN A 185 11.71 1.91 7.94
N CYS A 186 10.51 2.41 7.70
CA CYS A 186 10.07 3.70 8.22
C CYS A 186 9.94 3.64 9.75
N THR A 187 10.37 4.69 10.44
CA THR A 187 10.34 4.78 11.90
C THR A 187 9.18 5.62 12.43
N THR A 188 8.53 6.41 11.57
CA THR A 188 7.38 7.23 11.92
C THR A 188 6.33 7.24 10.81
N PRO A 189 5.05 7.49 11.13
CA PRO A 189 4.01 7.70 10.12
C PRO A 189 4.34 8.82 9.12
N ALA A 190 5.02 9.88 9.57
CA ALA A 190 5.47 10.97 8.71
C ALA A 190 6.49 10.48 7.67
N ASN A 191 7.46 9.65 8.07
CA ASN A 191 8.41 9.06 7.12
C ASN A 191 7.71 8.15 6.11
N PHE A 192 6.70 7.39 6.54
CA PHE A 192 5.90 6.55 5.65
C PHE A 192 5.11 7.38 4.64
N TYR A 193 4.44 8.44 5.09
CA TYR A 193 3.78 9.41 4.22
C TYR A 193 4.72 9.95 3.14
N HIS A 194 5.90 10.40 3.53
CA HIS A 194 6.85 11.00 2.59
C HIS A 194 7.45 9.99 1.62
N VAL A 195 7.75 8.77 2.05
CA VAL A 195 8.34 7.76 1.15
C VAL A 195 7.36 7.30 0.07
N LEU A 196 6.07 7.15 0.40
CA LEU A 196 5.03 6.82 -0.58
C LEU A 196 4.90 7.92 -1.64
N ARG A 197 4.82 9.16 -1.22
CA ARG A 197 4.77 10.31 -2.14
C ARG A 197 6.03 10.44 -2.99
N ARG A 198 7.19 10.28 -2.36
CA ARG A 198 8.48 10.35 -3.04
C ARG A 198 8.58 9.34 -4.17
N GLN A 199 8.02 8.13 -4.03
CA GLN A 199 8.06 7.10 -5.06
C GLN A 199 7.46 7.58 -6.38
N LEU A 200 6.42 8.37 -6.34
CA LEU A 200 5.76 8.87 -7.54
C LEU A 200 6.28 10.25 -7.99
N LYS A 201 6.67 11.11 -7.05
CA LYS A 201 7.03 12.51 -7.32
C LYS A 201 8.46 12.71 -7.83
N ARG A 202 9.35 11.76 -7.66
CA ARG A 202 10.72 11.86 -8.14
C ARG A 202 10.81 11.62 -9.66
N GLU A 203 11.85 12.12 -10.31
CA GLU A 203 12.06 12.01 -11.75
C GLU A 203 12.42 10.59 -12.23
N TYR A 204 12.86 9.73 -11.34
CA TYR A 204 13.23 8.33 -11.64
C TYR A 204 12.46 7.37 -10.69
N ARG A 205 12.33 6.12 -11.10
CA ARG A 205 11.57 5.09 -10.37
C ARG A 205 12.50 4.17 -9.58
#